data_53a4acc3d35293386b66d71795080199
#
_entry.id   53a4acc3d35293386b66d71795080199
#
_cell.length_a   1.000
_cell.length_b   1.000
_cell.length_c   1.000
_cell.angle_alpha   90.00
_cell.angle_beta   90.00
_cell.angle_gamma   90.00
#
_symmetry.space_group_name_H-M   'P 1'
#
loop_
_entity.id
_entity.type
_entity.pdbx_description
1 polymer ?
#
loop_
_entity_poly.entity_id
_entity_poly.type
_entity_poly.pdbx_seq_one_letter_code
_entity_poly.pdbx_strand_id
1 'polypeptide(L)'
;MLKNIAIVTVVVESLEITELVYQNELSYKLIHKGIVSDDMASGWCAKNVAGRPFILMGPANNEAVYLRFIESEKFDKHFRSLKTYGWNAIEILVQDTEQIFLKLKDSQYFRIVGEPVYISDEKSIKAMQVLGPSNELIYFTSIEKPEKTGLMIEGASTEIDRIFIMILGVDNIKSLRHITQKNSILLLRTQRHLELELYPMNTVCRLKLNFHFQ
;
A
#
# COMPACT_ATOMS: atom_id res chain seq x y z
N MET A 1 -4.99 -10.83 18.02
CA MET A 1 -3.91 -9.88 17.71
C MET A 1 -3.52 -10.08 16.25
N LEU A 2 -3.61 -9.06 15.40
CA LEU A 2 -3.14 -9.13 14.01
C LEU A 2 -1.61 -9.21 14.03
N LYS A 3 -1.06 -10.22 13.36
CA LYS A 3 0.41 -10.43 13.32
C LYS A 3 1.00 -9.92 12.01
N ASN A 4 0.31 -10.12 10.89
CA ASN A 4 0.80 -9.80 9.55
C ASN A 4 -0.36 -9.30 8.68
N ILE A 5 -0.03 -8.51 7.66
CA ILE A 5 -0.90 -8.26 6.51
C ILE A 5 -0.86 -9.53 5.65
N ALA A 6 -2.00 -10.14 5.40
CA ALA A 6 -2.06 -11.32 4.55
C ALA A 6 -2.55 -10.97 3.14
N ILE A 7 -3.61 -10.17 3.04
CA ILE A 7 -4.21 -9.79 1.75
C ILE A 7 -4.70 -8.35 1.85
N VAL A 8 -4.37 -7.56 0.84
CA VAL A 8 -4.97 -6.25 0.60
C VAL A 8 -5.90 -6.36 -0.60
N THR A 9 -7.11 -5.82 -0.49
CA THR A 9 -8.10 -5.85 -1.56
C THR A 9 -8.26 -4.46 -2.16
N VAL A 10 -8.14 -4.40 -3.49
CA VAL A 10 -8.32 -3.18 -4.30
C VAL A 10 -9.46 -3.43 -5.28
N VAL A 11 -10.36 -2.47 -5.43
CA VAL A 11 -11.41 -2.52 -6.44
C VAL A 11 -10.87 -1.86 -7.71
N VAL A 12 -11.01 -2.52 -8.85
CA VAL A 12 -10.44 -2.09 -10.13
C VAL A 12 -11.49 -2.10 -11.24
N GLU A 13 -11.24 -1.33 -12.30
CA GLU A 13 -12.13 -1.27 -13.47
C GLU A 13 -11.97 -2.47 -14.40
N SER A 14 -10.75 -2.98 -14.53
CA SER A 14 -10.42 -4.12 -15.41
C SER A 14 -9.39 -5.01 -14.76
N LEU A 15 -9.75 -6.28 -14.55
CA LEU A 15 -8.81 -7.28 -14.08
C LEU A 15 -7.77 -7.62 -15.14
N GLU A 16 -8.14 -7.59 -16.43
CA GLU A 16 -7.22 -7.89 -17.54
C GLU A 16 -6.07 -6.88 -17.58
N ILE A 17 -6.39 -5.58 -17.56
CA ILE A 17 -5.39 -4.51 -17.54
C ILE A 17 -4.56 -4.59 -16.26
N THR A 18 -5.20 -4.78 -15.11
CA THR A 18 -4.51 -4.87 -13.83
C THR A 18 -3.53 -6.03 -13.79
N GLU A 19 -3.94 -7.22 -14.20
CA GLU A 19 -3.09 -8.41 -14.26
C GLU A 19 -1.87 -8.16 -15.15
N LEU A 20 -2.11 -7.67 -16.38
CA LEU A 20 -1.06 -7.40 -17.36
C LEU A 20 -0.02 -6.40 -16.82
N VAL A 21 -0.50 -5.30 -16.25
CA VAL A 21 0.35 -4.21 -15.76
C VAL A 21 1.17 -4.65 -14.55
N TYR A 22 0.55 -5.29 -13.57
CA TYR A 22 1.25 -5.77 -12.37
C TYR A 22 2.26 -6.88 -12.69
N GLN A 23 1.98 -7.74 -13.67
CA GLN A 23 2.94 -8.73 -14.14
C GLN A 23 4.14 -8.09 -14.84
N ASN A 24 3.88 -7.21 -15.80
CA ASN A 24 4.92 -6.68 -16.66
C ASN A 24 5.79 -5.61 -15.98
N GLU A 25 5.17 -4.74 -15.18
CA GLU A 25 5.88 -3.60 -14.60
C GLU A 25 6.32 -3.85 -13.15
N LEU A 26 5.61 -4.70 -12.39
CA LEU A 26 5.93 -4.98 -10.99
C LEU A 26 6.38 -6.42 -10.73
N SER A 27 6.46 -7.26 -11.78
CA SER A 27 6.86 -8.66 -11.66
C SER A 27 5.99 -9.49 -10.69
N TYR A 28 4.77 -9.06 -10.44
CA TYR A 28 3.81 -9.82 -9.65
C TYR A 28 3.36 -11.06 -10.41
N LYS A 29 3.08 -12.14 -9.66
CA LYS A 29 2.59 -13.40 -10.23
C LYS A 29 1.10 -13.55 -9.96
N LEU A 30 0.37 -14.02 -10.96
CA LEU A 30 -1.01 -14.48 -10.76
C LEU A 30 -0.99 -15.76 -9.92
N ILE A 31 -1.68 -15.72 -8.78
CA ILE A 31 -1.81 -16.86 -7.86
C ILE A 31 -3.13 -17.59 -8.06
N HIS A 32 -4.23 -16.82 -8.22
CA HIS A 32 -5.56 -17.39 -8.34
C HIS A 32 -6.52 -16.45 -9.07
N LYS A 33 -7.49 -17.03 -9.79
CA LYS A 33 -8.69 -16.35 -10.33
C LYS A 33 -9.93 -16.96 -9.72
N GLY A 34 -10.91 -16.14 -9.38
CA GLY A 34 -12.15 -16.65 -8.78
C GLY A 34 -13.29 -15.67 -8.85
N ILE A 35 -14.38 -16.07 -8.25
CA ILE A 35 -15.60 -15.26 -8.07
C ILE A 35 -15.79 -15.04 -6.57
N VAL A 36 -16.13 -13.84 -6.17
CA VAL A 36 -16.43 -13.52 -4.76
C VAL A 36 -17.72 -14.21 -4.38
N SER A 37 -17.67 -15.15 -3.44
CA SER A 37 -18.86 -15.81 -2.92
C SER A 37 -19.67 -14.90 -1.99
N ASP A 38 -20.94 -15.25 -1.75
CA ASP A 38 -21.79 -14.54 -0.78
C ASP A 38 -21.19 -14.56 0.63
N ASP A 39 -20.59 -15.67 1.03
CA ASP A 39 -19.92 -15.82 2.33
C ASP A 39 -18.71 -14.90 2.44
N MET A 40 -17.87 -14.84 1.40
CA MET A 40 -16.74 -13.91 1.36
C MET A 40 -17.22 -12.46 1.47
N ALA A 41 -18.18 -12.07 0.64
CA ALA A 41 -18.72 -10.71 0.62
C ALA A 41 -19.37 -10.32 1.97
N SER A 42 -20.08 -11.27 2.59
CA SER A 42 -20.68 -11.08 3.91
C SER A 42 -19.62 -10.96 5.01
N GLY A 43 -18.59 -11.82 4.98
CA GLY A 43 -17.47 -11.76 5.94
C GLY A 43 -16.66 -10.47 5.86
N TRP A 44 -16.61 -9.83 4.69
CA TRP A 44 -15.95 -8.54 4.50
C TRP A 44 -16.88 -7.34 4.74
N CYS A 45 -18.14 -7.55 5.09
CA CYS A 45 -19.18 -6.51 5.15
C CYS A 45 -19.33 -5.73 3.83
N ALA A 46 -19.09 -6.39 2.69
CA ALA A 46 -19.05 -5.82 1.35
C ALA A 46 -20.00 -6.59 0.40
N LYS A 47 -21.26 -6.72 0.75
CA LYS A 47 -22.26 -7.52 0.01
C LYS A 47 -22.40 -7.15 -1.47
N ASN A 48 -22.07 -5.91 -1.83
CA ASN A 48 -22.12 -5.38 -3.19
C ASN A 48 -21.04 -5.96 -4.13
N VAL A 49 -20.07 -6.69 -3.60
CA VAL A 49 -19.03 -7.35 -4.42
C VAL A 49 -19.30 -8.84 -4.64
N ALA A 50 -20.35 -9.41 -4.06
CA ALA A 50 -20.76 -10.79 -4.29
C ALA A 50 -21.00 -11.04 -5.79
N GLY A 51 -20.54 -12.19 -6.30
CA GLY A 51 -20.64 -12.56 -7.71
C GLY A 51 -19.62 -11.85 -8.63
N ARG A 52 -18.78 -10.93 -8.13
CA ARG A 52 -17.77 -10.25 -8.91
C ARG A 52 -16.54 -11.12 -9.14
N PRO A 53 -15.91 -11.05 -10.32
CA PRO A 53 -14.64 -11.72 -10.56
C PRO A 53 -13.53 -11.04 -9.78
N PHE A 54 -12.53 -11.84 -9.36
CA PHE A 54 -11.32 -11.35 -8.74
C PHE A 54 -10.09 -12.12 -9.20
N ILE A 55 -8.93 -11.47 -9.06
CA ILE A 55 -7.62 -12.11 -9.15
C ILE A 55 -6.87 -11.91 -7.84
N LEU A 56 -6.03 -12.88 -7.49
CA LEU A 56 -5.08 -12.83 -6.40
C LEU A 56 -3.68 -12.84 -7.01
N MET A 57 -2.89 -11.83 -6.66
CA MET A 57 -1.52 -11.68 -7.15
C MET A 57 -0.55 -11.61 -5.98
N GLY A 58 0.64 -12.14 -6.15
CA GLY A 58 1.69 -12.16 -5.13
C GLY A 58 3.02 -11.66 -5.68
N PRO A 59 3.95 -11.25 -4.81
CA PRO A 59 5.29 -10.83 -5.20
C PRO A 59 6.10 -12.01 -5.79
N ALA A 60 7.18 -11.70 -6.50
CA ALA A 60 8.01 -12.70 -7.17
C ALA A 60 8.71 -13.67 -6.21
N ASN A 61 8.98 -13.24 -4.98
CA ASN A 61 9.67 -14.02 -3.93
C ASN A 61 8.79 -15.05 -3.21
N ASN A 62 7.53 -15.20 -3.61
CA ASN A 62 6.55 -16.11 -3.01
C ASN A 62 6.22 -15.82 -1.53
N GLU A 63 6.45 -14.61 -1.04
CA GLU A 63 5.96 -14.16 0.26
C GLU A 63 4.44 -14.27 0.32
N ALA A 64 3.91 -14.73 1.46
CA ALA A 64 2.47 -14.96 1.65
C ALA A 64 1.70 -13.66 1.97
N VAL A 65 1.99 -12.61 1.22
CA VAL A 65 1.30 -11.31 1.29
C VAL A 65 0.80 -10.96 -0.10
N TYR A 66 -0.51 -10.89 -0.26
CA TYR A 66 -1.13 -10.83 -1.57
C TYR A 66 -1.90 -9.54 -1.81
N LEU A 67 -2.01 -9.15 -3.09
CA LEU A 67 -2.97 -8.20 -3.61
C LEU A 67 -4.14 -8.98 -4.21
N ARG A 68 -5.36 -8.66 -3.77
CA ARG A 68 -6.59 -9.12 -4.40
C ARG A 68 -7.19 -7.95 -5.16
N PHE A 69 -7.45 -8.13 -6.43
CA PHE A 69 -8.17 -7.17 -7.24
C PHE A 69 -9.56 -7.69 -7.56
N ILE A 70 -10.58 -6.88 -7.29
CA ILE A 70 -11.99 -7.21 -7.58
C ILE A 70 -12.47 -6.26 -8.66
N GLU A 71 -13.00 -6.80 -9.76
CA GLU A 71 -13.54 -5.98 -10.83
C GLU A 71 -14.90 -5.38 -10.44
N SER A 72 -15.05 -4.07 -10.65
CA SER A 72 -16.32 -3.39 -10.45
C SER A 72 -16.41 -2.14 -11.29
N GLU A 73 -17.54 -1.94 -11.94
CA GLU A 73 -17.89 -0.71 -12.65
C GLU A 73 -18.29 0.43 -11.70
N LYS A 74 -18.55 0.11 -10.43
CA LYS A 74 -19.01 1.07 -9.43
C LYS A 74 -17.87 1.49 -8.52
N PHE A 75 -17.33 2.67 -8.77
CA PHE A 75 -16.35 3.32 -7.91
C PHE A 75 -17.02 4.41 -7.08
N ASP A 76 -16.50 4.60 -5.88
CA ASP A 76 -16.82 5.81 -5.13
C ASP A 76 -16.09 7.00 -5.78
N LYS A 77 -16.83 7.76 -6.57
CA LYS A 77 -16.32 8.95 -7.24
C LYS A 77 -15.85 10.05 -6.30
N HIS A 78 -16.20 9.96 -5.02
CA HIS A 78 -15.81 10.92 -3.98
C HIS A 78 -14.52 10.51 -3.27
N PHE A 79 -14.09 9.24 -3.41
CA PHE A 79 -12.83 8.80 -2.84
C PHE A 79 -11.66 9.57 -3.44
N ARG A 80 -10.80 10.06 -2.57
CA ARG A 80 -9.52 10.71 -2.92
C ARG A 80 -8.48 10.22 -1.93
N SER A 81 -7.47 9.52 -2.42
CA SER A 81 -6.35 9.07 -1.60
C SER A 81 -5.76 10.23 -0.81
N LEU A 82 -5.47 10.01 0.45
CA LEU A 82 -4.95 10.97 1.43
C LEU A 82 -5.86 12.15 1.77
N LYS A 83 -7.08 12.21 1.21
CA LYS A 83 -8.07 13.28 1.48
C LYS A 83 -9.38 12.75 2.06
N THR A 84 -9.64 11.46 1.93
CA THR A 84 -10.81 10.79 2.49
C THR A 84 -10.40 9.85 3.62
N TYR A 85 -11.30 9.62 4.56
CA TYR A 85 -11.09 8.62 5.62
C TYR A 85 -11.16 7.21 5.07
N GLY A 86 -10.56 6.26 5.77
CA GLY A 86 -10.52 4.86 5.39
C GLY A 86 -9.14 4.44 4.86
N TRP A 87 -9.06 3.25 4.27
CA TRP A 87 -7.83 2.75 3.67
C TRP A 87 -7.45 3.58 2.45
N ASN A 88 -6.27 4.16 2.47
CA ASN A 88 -5.85 5.15 1.49
C ASN A 88 -4.72 4.68 0.58
N ALA A 89 -3.78 3.90 1.10
CA ALA A 89 -2.63 3.46 0.31
C ALA A 89 -2.07 2.14 0.83
N ILE A 90 -1.31 1.49 -0.03
CA ILE A 90 -0.47 0.34 0.27
C ILE A 90 0.99 0.76 0.21
N GLU A 91 1.82 0.20 1.08
CA GLU A 91 3.26 0.45 1.06
C GLU A 91 3.99 -0.86 0.81
N ILE A 92 4.73 -0.90 -0.29
CA ILE A 92 5.46 -2.07 -0.79
C ILE A 92 6.95 -1.84 -0.55
N LEU A 93 7.57 -2.81 0.09
CA LEU A 93 9.01 -2.82 0.32
C LEU A 93 9.72 -3.14 -0.99
N VAL A 94 10.78 -2.37 -1.30
CA VAL A 94 11.61 -2.54 -2.49
C VAL A 94 13.09 -2.48 -2.14
N GLN A 95 13.94 -3.08 -2.96
CA GLN A 95 15.39 -3.01 -2.75
C GLN A 95 15.94 -1.60 -2.97
N ASP A 96 15.48 -0.93 -4.03
CA ASP A 96 15.95 0.40 -4.42
C ASP A 96 14.82 1.22 -5.03
N THR A 97 14.42 2.26 -4.33
CA THR A 97 13.34 3.16 -4.74
C THR A 97 13.68 3.94 -6.01
N GLU A 98 14.96 4.29 -6.24
CA GLU A 98 15.41 4.98 -7.46
C GLU A 98 15.27 4.08 -8.70
N GLN A 99 15.58 2.78 -8.58
CA GLN A 99 15.40 1.84 -9.69
C GLN A 99 13.92 1.67 -10.04
N ILE A 100 13.05 1.63 -9.04
CA ILE A 100 11.59 1.60 -9.27
C ILE A 100 11.11 2.89 -9.96
N PHE A 101 11.63 4.05 -9.54
CA PHE A 101 11.32 5.32 -10.20
C PHE A 101 11.73 5.31 -11.68
N LEU A 102 12.95 4.89 -11.99
CA LEU A 102 13.44 4.81 -13.38
C LEU A 102 12.59 3.85 -14.23
N LYS A 103 12.12 2.76 -13.63
CA LYS A 103 11.27 1.77 -14.28
C LYS A 103 9.87 2.30 -14.58
N LEU A 104 9.29 3.09 -13.68
CA LEU A 104 7.89 3.52 -13.76
C LEU A 104 7.69 4.93 -14.31
N LYS A 105 8.71 5.78 -14.39
CA LYS A 105 8.59 7.20 -14.80
C LYS A 105 7.98 7.39 -16.19
N ASP A 106 8.18 6.45 -17.10
CA ASP A 106 7.69 6.47 -18.47
C ASP A 106 6.51 5.49 -18.69
N SER A 107 5.97 4.91 -17.60
CA SER A 107 4.82 4.01 -17.66
C SER A 107 3.56 4.74 -18.14
N GLN A 108 2.75 4.07 -18.95
CA GLN A 108 1.44 4.56 -19.38
C GLN A 108 0.36 4.28 -18.31
N TYR A 109 0.65 3.41 -17.35
CA TYR A 109 -0.31 2.92 -16.36
C TYR A 109 -0.01 3.41 -14.95
N PHE A 110 1.28 3.58 -14.60
CA PHE A 110 1.67 4.15 -13.32
C PHE A 110 1.99 5.63 -13.47
N ARG A 111 1.43 6.44 -12.61
CA ARG A 111 1.68 7.87 -12.59
C ARG A 111 2.45 8.26 -11.33
N ILE A 112 3.66 8.80 -11.49
CA ILE A 112 4.44 9.31 -10.37
C ILE A 112 3.70 10.50 -9.74
N VAL A 113 3.50 10.44 -8.43
CA VAL A 113 2.88 11.49 -7.60
C VAL A 113 3.91 12.17 -6.71
N GLY A 114 4.87 11.39 -6.22
CA GLY A 114 6.02 11.88 -5.46
C GLY A 114 7.27 11.13 -5.87
N GLU A 115 8.31 11.86 -6.26
CA GLU A 115 9.61 11.27 -6.59
C GLU A 115 10.31 10.70 -5.35
N PRO A 116 11.34 9.84 -5.52
CA PRO A 116 12.10 9.28 -4.41
C PRO A 116 12.68 10.35 -3.47
N VAL A 117 12.34 10.29 -2.21
CA VAL A 117 12.87 11.17 -1.17
C VAL A 117 13.19 10.40 0.10
N TYR A 118 14.20 10.83 0.83
CA TYR A 118 14.43 10.33 2.19
C TYR A 118 13.37 10.88 3.12
N ILE A 119 12.71 9.98 3.86
CA ILE A 119 11.65 10.31 4.79
C ILE A 119 12.09 10.22 6.26
N SER A 120 13.35 9.89 6.51
CA SER A 120 13.96 9.86 7.84
C SER A 120 15.18 10.80 7.89
N ASP A 121 15.39 11.45 9.03
CA ASP A 121 16.52 12.37 9.25
C ASP A 121 17.87 11.69 9.03
N GLU A 122 17.98 10.40 9.34
CA GLU A 122 19.17 9.60 9.21
C GLU A 122 19.40 9.03 7.79
N LYS A 123 18.56 9.40 6.83
CA LYS A 123 18.57 8.84 5.48
C LYS A 123 18.61 7.31 5.48
N SER A 124 17.76 6.72 6.33
CA SER A 124 17.64 5.28 6.49
C SER A 124 16.47 4.69 5.71
N ILE A 125 15.48 5.51 5.37
CA ILE A 125 14.28 5.12 4.64
C ILE A 125 14.08 6.09 3.49
N LYS A 126 13.93 5.57 2.28
CA LYS A 126 13.57 6.33 1.08
C LYS A 126 12.24 5.83 0.54
N ALA A 127 11.36 6.73 0.16
CA ALA A 127 10.05 6.39 -0.38
C ALA A 127 9.69 7.24 -1.59
N MET A 128 8.86 6.69 -2.47
CA MET A 128 8.20 7.38 -3.57
C MET A 128 6.71 7.03 -3.60
N GLN A 129 5.92 7.82 -4.32
CA GLN A 129 4.49 7.63 -4.46
C GLN A 129 4.09 7.48 -5.90
N VAL A 130 3.24 6.50 -6.20
CA VAL A 130 2.66 6.33 -7.52
C VAL A 130 1.17 6.06 -7.41
N LEU A 131 0.42 6.43 -8.43
CA LEU A 131 -0.93 5.93 -8.65
C LEU A 131 -0.89 4.82 -9.68
N GLY A 132 -1.46 3.68 -9.35
CA GLY A 132 -1.60 2.54 -10.23
C GLY A 132 -2.75 2.69 -11.24
N PRO A 133 -3.00 1.67 -12.08
CA PRO A 133 -3.94 1.72 -13.20
C PRO A 133 -5.39 2.02 -12.80
N SER A 134 -5.76 1.73 -11.55
CA SER A 134 -7.10 2.05 -11.01
C SER A 134 -7.08 3.20 -10.00
N ASN A 135 -6.08 4.05 -10.05
CA ASN A 135 -5.83 5.16 -9.11
C ASN A 135 -5.58 4.73 -7.66
N GLU A 136 -5.22 3.49 -7.43
CA GLU A 136 -4.73 3.03 -6.14
C GLU A 136 -3.38 3.68 -5.83
N LEU A 137 -3.26 4.27 -4.64
CA LEU A 137 -2.02 4.89 -4.20
C LEU A 137 -1.09 3.84 -3.61
N ILE A 138 0.13 3.79 -4.16
CA ILE A 138 1.19 2.88 -3.75
C ILE A 138 2.39 3.69 -3.32
N TYR A 139 2.94 3.36 -2.15
CA TYR A 139 4.29 3.77 -1.77
C TYR A 139 5.25 2.63 -2.07
N PHE A 140 6.34 2.94 -2.76
CA PHE A 140 7.49 2.06 -2.84
C PHE A 140 8.57 2.59 -1.90
N THR A 141 9.01 1.75 -0.98
CA THR A 141 9.89 2.17 0.11
C THR A 141 11.08 1.23 0.21
N SER A 142 12.29 1.79 0.18
CA SER A 142 13.54 1.08 0.48
C SER A 142 14.05 1.43 1.89
N ILE A 143 14.55 0.43 2.59
CA ILE A 143 15.17 0.56 3.90
C ILE A 143 16.67 0.35 3.74
N GLU A 144 17.43 1.46 3.74
CA GLU A 144 18.86 1.42 3.46
C GLU A 144 19.70 1.12 4.72
N LYS A 145 19.19 1.49 5.90
CA LYS A 145 19.86 1.28 7.18
C LYS A 145 18.85 0.74 8.21
N PRO A 146 18.49 -0.56 8.15
CA PRO A 146 17.47 -1.14 9.02
C PRO A 146 17.73 -0.89 10.51
N GLU A 147 18.99 -0.95 10.93
CA GLU A 147 19.42 -0.74 12.32
C GLU A 147 19.15 0.68 12.86
N LYS A 148 18.93 1.65 11.96
CA LYS A 148 18.66 3.05 12.32
C LYS A 148 17.18 3.43 12.24
N THR A 149 16.35 2.56 11.74
CA THR A 149 14.92 2.87 11.56
C THR A 149 14.10 2.77 12.84
N GLY A 150 14.60 2.03 13.82
CA GLY A 150 13.80 1.62 14.99
C GLY A 150 12.67 0.65 14.67
N LEU A 151 12.56 0.23 13.39
CA LEU A 151 11.60 -0.75 12.92
C LEU A 151 12.26 -2.13 12.94
N MET A 152 11.53 -3.14 13.42
CA MET A 152 11.96 -4.54 13.31
C MET A 152 11.55 -5.08 11.91
N ILE A 153 12.07 -4.45 10.86
CA ILE A 153 11.76 -4.79 9.46
C ILE A 153 13.07 -5.10 8.76
N GLU A 154 13.15 -6.30 8.20
CA GLU A 154 14.22 -6.68 7.30
C GLU A 154 14.06 -5.96 5.96
N GLY A 155 15.17 -5.62 5.32
CA GLY A 155 15.18 -5.05 3.97
C GLY A 155 14.51 -5.98 2.95
N ALA A 156 14.26 -5.46 1.75
CA ALA A 156 13.66 -6.23 0.69
C ALA A 156 14.57 -7.38 0.21
N SER A 157 14.00 -8.55 0.04
CA SER A 157 14.70 -9.75 -0.48
C SER A 157 14.75 -9.79 -2.01
N THR A 158 13.85 -9.07 -2.68
CA THR A 158 13.74 -8.97 -4.14
C THR A 158 13.51 -7.52 -4.56
N GLU A 159 13.68 -7.21 -5.86
CA GLU A 159 13.46 -5.87 -6.43
C GLU A 159 12.18 -5.24 -5.88
N ILE A 160 11.06 -5.96 -6.01
CA ILE A 160 9.76 -5.62 -5.42
C ILE A 160 9.38 -6.77 -4.50
N ASP A 161 9.23 -6.47 -3.22
CA ASP A 161 8.99 -7.46 -2.18
C ASP A 161 7.52 -7.41 -1.71
N ARG A 162 7.27 -7.53 -0.44
CA ARG A 162 5.94 -7.62 0.19
C ARG A 162 5.34 -6.28 0.54
N ILE A 163 4.04 -6.25 0.65
CA ILE A 163 3.34 -5.17 1.37
C ILE A 163 3.68 -5.31 2.85
N PHE A 164 4.17 -4.24 3.46
CA PHE A 164 4.58 -4.25 4.86
C PHE A 164 3.83 -3.22 5.71
N ILE A 165 3.23 -2.20 5.09
CA ILE A 165 2.42 -1.19 5.76
C ILE A 165 1.14 -0.94 4.95
N MET A 166 0.06 -0.64 5.68
CA MET A 166 -1.19 -0.11 5.15
C MET A 166 -1.45 1.28 5.74
N ILE A 167 -1.85 2.21 4.90
CA ILE A 167 -2.10 3.59 5.29
C ILE A 167 -3.60 3.82 5.48
N LEU A 168 -4.00 4.18 6.69
CA LEU A 168 -5.38 4.44 7.08
C LEU A 168 -5.56 5.93 7.41
N GLY A 169 -6.41 6.61 6.67
CA GLY A 169 -6.84 7.99 6.96
C GLY A 169 -7.89 8.03 8.06
N VAL A 170 -7.68 8.86 9.08
CA VAL A 170 -8.57 8.99 10.23
C VAL A 170 -8.76 10.45 10.63
N ASP A 171 -9.89 10.76 11.26
CA ASP A 171 -10.18 12.10 11.80
C ASP A 171 -9.42 12.40 13.09
N ASN A 172 -9.20 11.36 13.91
CA ASN A 172 -8.56 11.48 15.20
C ASN A 172 -7.64 10.30 15.51
N ILE A 173 -6.33 10.53 15.41
CA ILE A 173 -5.32 9.54 15.68
C ILE A 173 -5.35 9.05 17.13
N LYS A 174 -5.70 9.93 18.08
CA LYS A 174 -5.69 9.57 19.52
C LYS A 174 -6.79 8.56 19.87
N SER A 175 -7.95 8.64 19.23
CA SER A 175 -9.04 7.69 19.48
C SER A 175 -8.77 6.30 18.94
N LEU A 176 -7.90 6.16 17.96
CA LEU A 176 -7.52 4.87 17.35
C LEU A 176 -6.28 4.22 17.97
N ARG A 177 -5.55 4.92 18.83
CA ARG A 177 -4.35 4.38 19.51
C ARG A 177 -4.61 3.05 20.21
N HIS A 178 -5.77 2.86 20.79
CA HIS A 178 -6.12 1.60 21.48
C HIS A 178 -6.29 0.41 20.53
N ILE A 179 -6.68 0.66 19.27
CA ILE A 179 -6.92 -0.38 18.26
C ILE A 179 -5.62 -0.75 17.54
N THR A 180 -4.71 0.23 17.38
CA THR A 180 -3.54 0.07 16.51
C THR A 180 -2.22 -0.16 17.24
N GLN A 181 -2.19 -0.11 18.56
CA GLN A 181 -0.97 -0.25 19.39
C GLN A 181 -0.13 -1.52 19.14
N LYS A 182 -0.59 -2.43 18.29
CA LYS A 182 0.08 -3.72 18.01
C LYS A 182 0.09 -4.13 16.53
N ASN A 183 -0.23 -3.24 15.60
CA ASN A 183 -0.41 -3.59 14.19
C ASN A 183 0.47 -2.71 13.28
N SER A 184 0.95 -3.28 12.17
CA SER A 184 1.67 -2.56 11.11
C SER A 184 0.70 -1.69 10.31
N ILE A 185 0.09 -0.69 10.95
CA ILE A 185 -0.84 0.27 10.34
C ILE A 185 -0.24 1.65 10.52
N LEU A 186 -0.03 2.34 9.42
CA LEU A 186 0.34 3.74 9.41
C LEU A 186 -0.93 4.59 9.46
N LEU A 187 -1.04 5.45 10.47
CA LEU A 187 -2.17 6.37 10.61
C LEU A 187 -1.81 7.73 10.05
N LEU A 188 -2.63 8.22 9.11
CA LEU A 188 -2.56 9.58 8.58
C LEU A 188 -3.63 10.45 9.24
N ARG A 189 -3.23 11.60 9.75
CA ARG A 189 -4.16 12.67 10.12
C ARG A 189 -4.36 13.59 8.92
N THR A 190 -5.57 13.64 8.38
CA THR A 190 -5.95 14.57 7.32
C THR A 190 -6.32 15.94 7.89
N GLN A 191 -5.35 16.79 8.16
CA GLN A 191 -5.54 18.25 8.29
C GLN A 191 -4.26 18.95 7.86
N ARG A 192 -4.34 19.86 6.93
CA ARG A 192 -3.37 20.83 6.35
C ARG A 192 -1.86 20.60 6.51
N HIS A 193 -1.41 19.68 7.37
CA HIS A 193 -0.05 19.18 7.51
C HIS A 193 -0.13 17.67 7.66
N LEU A 194 0.47 16.93 6.74
CA LEU A 194 0.65 15.49 6.81
C LEU A 194 1.63 15.17 7.96
N GLU A 195 1.12 14.72 9.08
CA GLU A 195 1.92 14.04 10.11
C GLU A 195 1.72 12.55 9.92
N LEU A 196 2.77 11.85 9.51
CA LEU A 196 2.82 10.38 9.48
C LEU A 196 3.37 9.90 10.81
N GLU A 197 2.59 9.13 11.53
CA GLU A 197 3.07 8.44 12.73
C GLU A 197 3.21 6.95 12.40
N LEU A 198 4.44 6.44 12.33
CA LEU A 198 4.73 5.01 12.30
C LEU A 198 4.66 4.47 13.71
N TYR A 199 3.86 3.42 13.91
CA TYR A 199 3.80 2.71 15.17
C TYR A 199 4.48 1.34 15.05
N PRO A 200 5.76 1.22 15.44
CA PRO A 200 6.39 -0.08 15.61
C PRO A 200 5.91 -0.70 16.93
N MET A 201 6.06 -1.99 17.04
CA MET A 201 5.56 -2.80 18.16
C MET A 201 5.98 -2.32 19.56
N ASN A 202 6.96 -1.45 19.72
CA ASN A 202 7.42 -0.95 21.02
C ASN A 202 7.92 0.51 21.06
N THR A 203 7.84 1.27 19.97
CA THR A 203 8.37 2.64 19.96
C THR A 203 7.57 3.51 19.00
N VAL A 204 7.25 4.72 19.42
CA VAL A 204 6.59 5.73 18.57
C VAL A 204 7.68 6.42 17.77
N CYS A 205 7.77 6.14 16.48
CA CYS A 205 8.57 6.95 15.56
C CYS A 205 7.67 8.03 14.94
N ARG A 206 8.03 9.28 15.12
CA ARG A 206 7.38 10.43 14.48
C ARG A 206 8.15 10.73 13.20
N LEU A 207 7.58 10.39 12.05
CA LEU A 207 8.11 10.81 10.76
C LEU A 207 7.38 12.08 10.32
N LYS A 208 8.09 13.18 10.18
CA LYS A 208 7.59 14.37 9.47
C LYS A 208 7.89 14.18 7.99
N LEU A 209 6.87 13.94 7.20
CA LEU A 209 6.98 13.92 5.75
C LEU A 209 6.55 15.29 5.21
N ASN A 210 7.50 16.05 4.69
CA ASN A 210 7.22 17.27 3.94
C ASN A 210 7.11 16.90 2.46
N PHE A 211 5.94 16.44 2.04
CA PHE A 211 5.62 16.38 0.62
C PHE A 211 5.04 17.72 0.19
N HIS A 212 5.72 18.40 -0.72
CA HIS A 212 5.16 19.54 -1.42
C HIS A 212 4.33 18.98 -2.57
N PHE A 213 3.00 19.05 -2.43
CA PHE A 213 2.10 18.87 -3.56
C PHE A 213 2.04 20.22 -4.31
N GLN A 214 2.45 20.24 -5.56
CA GLN A 214 2.09 21.28 -6.51
C GLN A 214 0.69 21.07 -7.07
#